data_1c6891de6b1839bddd004d6ef812f641
#
_entry.id   1c6891de6b1839bddd004d6ef812f641
#
_cell.length_a   1.000
_cell.length_b   1.000
_cell.length_c   1.000
_cell.angle_alpha   90.00
_cell.angle_beta   90.00
_cell.angle_gamma   90.00
#
_symmetry.space_group_name_H-M   'P 1'
#
loop_
_entity.id
_entity.type
_entity.pdbx_description
1 polymer ?
#
loop_
_entity_poly.entity_id
_entity_poly.type
_entity_poly.pdbx_seq_one_letter_code
_entity_poly.pdbx_strand_id
1 'polypeptide(L)'
;MNYTVIPKSIVNFQTGNSKPIDIYVXATIKYCSNHKTNISHITEEKLSLLTELDERTIRRSIKRLKDAGYLTVHTTIKEDADRGFIKRNSYYIKPANKDYFFLDNSFFKRNYPAKIAGFLLLLKSVCLNNTDT
;
A
#
# COMPACT_ATOMS: atom_id res chain seq x y z
N MET A 1 -9.73 9.82 -11.33
CA MET A 1 -10.32 8.55 -10.97
C MET A 1 -10.69 8.53 -9.53
N ASN A 2 -11.89 8.09 -9.20
CA ASN A 2 -12.37 8.12 -7.83
C ASN A 2 -12.20 6.83 -7.07
N TYR A 3 -11.61 5.84 -7.70
CA TYR A 3 -11.45 4.53 -7.10
C TYR A 3 -10.01 4.07 -7.16
N THR A 4 -9.64 3.26 -6.21
CA THR A 4 -8.37 2.53 -6.25
C THR A 4 -8.71 1.05 -6.39
N VAL A 5 -8.05 0.36 -7.30
CA VAL A 5 -8.27 -1.07 -7.50
C VAL A 5 -7.30 -1.83 -6.59
N ILE A 6 -7.86 -2.61 -5.68
CA ILE A 6 -7.06 -3.31 -4.69
C ILE A 6 -7.08 -4.81 -5.01
N PRO A 7 -5.93 -5.42 -5.30
CA PRO A 7 -5.90 -6.86 -5.51
C PRO A 7 -6.29 -7.58 -4.23
N LYS A 8 -7.17 -8.57 -4.34
CA LYS A 8 -7.57 -9.30 -3.15
C LYS A 8 -6.44 -10.08 -2.53
N SER A 9 -5.41 -10.39 -3.31
CA SER A 9 -4.28 -11.10 -2.76
C SER A 9 -3.60 -10.35 -1.62
N ILE A 10 -3.76 -9.03 -1.61
CA ILE A 10 -3.09 -8.24 -0.57
C ILE A 10 -3.68 -8.50 0.80
N VAL A 11 -4.88 -9.07 0.87
CA VAL A 11 -5.48 -9.37 2.16
C VAL A 11 -5.34 -10.84 2.53
N ASN A 12 -4.53 -11.56 1.79
CA ASN A 12 -4.32 -12.97 2.05
C ASN A 12 -3.26 -13.15 3.12
N PHE A 13 -3.62 -13.67 4.26
CA PHE A 13 -2.70 -13.81 5.37
C PHE A 13 -2.02 -15.17 5.44
N GLN A 14 -1.87 -15.84 4.32
CA GLN A 14 -1.27 -17.16 4.34
C GLN A 14 0.21 -17.15 4.65
N THR A 15 0.87 -16.01 4.54
CA THR A 15 2.30 -15.98 4.77
C THR A 15 2.68 -16.02 6.24
N GLY A 16 1.76 -15.80 7.10
CA GLY A 16 2.03 -15.90 8.52
C GLY A 16 2.64 -14.67 9.16
N ASN A 17 3.27 -13.80 8.39
CA ASN A 17 3.86 -12.60 8.95
C ASN A 17 3.07 -11.35 8.67
N SER A 18 2.00 -11.45 7.91
CA SER A 18 1.22 -10.29 7.54
C SER A 18 0.44 -9.77 8.73
N LYS A 19 0.27 -8.48 8.78
CA LYS A 19 -0.49 -7.81 9.82
C LYS A 19 -1.56 -6.94 9.20
N PRO A 20 -2.63 -6.63 9.93
CA PRO A 20 -3.67 -5.77 9.36
C PRO A 20 -3.13 -4.44 8.85
N ILE A 21 -2.16 -3.84 9.55
CA ILE A 21 -1.63 -2.57 9.07
C ILE A 21 -0.94 -2.72 7.71
N ASP A 22 -0.45 -3.91 7.41
CA ASP A 22 0.21 -4.12 6.11
C ASP A 22 -0.78 -3.99 4.97
N ILE A 23 -2.01 -4.41 5.19
CA ILE A 23 -3.05 -4.28 4.17
C ILE A 23 -3.28 -2.80 3.90
N TYR A 24 -3.33 -2.00 4.93
CA TYR A 24 -3.56 -0.56 4.78
C TYR A 24 -2.36 0.12 4.11
N VAL A 25 -1.18 -0.27 4.49
CA VAL A 25 0.01 0.29 3.86
C VAL A 25 0.03 -0.04 2.35
N UNK A 26 -0.33 -1.12 1.91
CA UNK A 26 -0.34 -1.40 0.80
C UNK A 26 -1.23 -0.77 0.13
N ALA A 27 -2.43 -0.75 0.59
CA ALA A 27 -3.48 -0.02 -0.12
C ALA A 27 -3.14 1.46 -0.33
N THR A 28 -2.51 2.06 0.64
CA THR A 28 -2.13 3.46 0.55
C THR A 28 -1.08 3.68 -0.54
N ILE A 29 -0.14 2.77 -0.67
CA ILE A 29 0.85 2.86 -1.75
C ILE A 29 0.13 2.75 -3.10
N LYS A 30 -0.83 1.84 -3.20
CA LYS A 30 -1.57 1.68 -4.44
C LYS A 30 -2.38 2.94 -4.77
N TYR A 31 -3.01 3.51 -3.76
CA TYR A 31 -3.76 4.76 -3.93
C TYR A 31 -2.85 5.87 -4.47
N CYS A 32 -1.60 5.89 -4.06
CA CYS A 32 -0.66 6.92 -4.48
C CYS A 32 0.12 6.57 -5.74
N SER A 33 -0.20 5.46 -6.38
CA SER A 33 0.54 5.05 -7.56
C SER A 33 -0.11 5.62 -8.82
N ASN A 34 0.69 5.70 -9.87
CA ASN A 34 0.19 6.10 -11.18
C ASN A 34 -0.62 4.94 -11.72
N HIS A 35 -1.86 5.20 -12.12
CA HIS A 35 -2.73 4.10 -12.54
C HIS A 35 -2.33 3.48 -13.87
N LYS A 36 -1.47 4.13 -14.63
CA LYS A 36 -1.00 3.53 -15.87
C LYS A 36 0.23 2.68 -15.67
N THR A 37 1.13 3.10 -14.81
CA THR A 37 2.38 2.38 -14.59
C THR A 37 2.34 1.48 -13.37
N ASN A 38 1.41 1.72 -12.46
CA ASN A 38 1.33 1.02 -11.17
C ASN A 38 2.56 1.25 -10.30
N ILE A 39 3.21 2.39 -10.50
CA ILE A 39 4.41 2.74 -9.75
C ILE A 39 4.10 3.93 -8.86
N SER A 40 4.55 3.86 -7.62
CA SER A 40 4.45 4.96 -6.69
C SER A 40 5.84 5.41 -6.27
N HIS A 41 6.04 6.71 -6.26
CA HIS A 41 7.30 7.28 -5.76
C HIS A 41 7.12 7.91 -4.40
N ILE A 42 6.10 7.50 -3.68
CA ILE A 42 5.78 8.09 -2.39
C ILE A 42 6.92 7.87 -1.40
N THR A 43 7.20 8.88 -0.58
CA THR A 43 8.25 8.76 0.42
C THR A 43 7.73 8.09 1.68
N GLU A 44 8.67 7.59 2.49
CA GLU A 44 8.28 7.03 3.79
C GLU A 44 7.66 8.11 4.66
N GLU A 45 8.15 9.33 4.56
CA GLU A 45 7.58 10.43 5.32
C GLU A 45 6.13 10.67 4.96
N LYS A 46 5.83 10.67 3.66
CA LYS A 46 4.46 10.87 3.21
C LYS A 46 3.57 9.70 3.60
N LEU A 47 4.08 8.48 3.50
CA LEU A 47 3.32 7.31 3.96
C LEU A 47 3.03 7.43 5.45
N SER A 48 4.01 7.89 6.21
CA SER A 48 3.81 8.08 7.64
C SER A 48 2.71 9.09 7.90
N LEU A 49 2.70 10.18 7.15
CA LEU A 49 1.67 11.19 7.32
C LEU A 49 0.28 10.64 6.95
N LEU A 50 0.18 9.92 5.86
CA LEU A 50 -1.12 9.44 5.40
C LEU A 50 -1.68 8.34 6.28
N THR A 51 -0.83 7.48 6.80
CA THR A 51 -1.29 6.34 7.60
C THR A 51 -1.26 6.60 9.09
N GLU A 52 -0.57 7.66 9.50
CA GLU A 52 -0.36 7.97 10.91
C GLU A 52 0.44 6.90 11.63
N LEU A 53 1.24 6.17 10.88
CA LEU A 53 2.19 5.22 11.44
C LEU A 53 3.56 5.88 11.41
N ASP A 54 4.43 5.57 12.36
CA ASP A 54 5.75 6.16 12.32
C ASP A 54 6.59 5.50 11.23
N GLU A 55 7.69 6.15 10.87
CA GLU A 55 8.46 5.67 9.73
C GLU A 55 9.08 4.32 9.96
N ARG A 56 9.45 4.00 11.19
CA ARG A 56 9.99 2.69 11.50
C ARG A 56 8.96 1.60 11.25
N THR A 57 7.73 1.85 11.67
CA THR A 57 6.64 0.92 11.43
C THR A 57 6.36 0.78 9.94
N ILE A 58 6.44 1.90 9.19
CA ILE A 58 6.27 1.86 7.75
C ILE A 58 7.36 0.98 7.12
N ARG A 59 8.61 1.15 7.52
CA ARG A 59 9.69 0.36 6.94
C ARG A 59 9.52 -1.12 7.23
N ARG A 60 9.06 -1.45 8.43
CA ARG A 60 8.81 -2.86 8.77
C ARG A 60 7.67 -3.44 7.95
N SER A 61 6.63 -2.65 7.74
CA SER A 61 5.49 -3.09 6.94
C SER A 61 5.92 -3.31 5.48
N ILE A 62 6.69 -2.38 4.93
CA ILE A 62 7.17 -2.51 3.57
C ILE A 62 8.02 -3.77 3.42
N LYS A 63 8.85 -4.06 4.41
CA LYS A 63 9.67 -5.25 4.34
C LYS A 63 8.80 -6.52 4.33
N ARG A 64 7.77 -6.57 5.16
CA ARG A 64 6.89 -7.74 5.17
C ARG A 64 6.16 -7.88 3.83
N LEU A 65 5.68 -6.77 3.27
CA LEU A 65 4.99 -6.80 1.98
C LEU A 65 5.93 -7.24 0.86
N LYS A 66 7.16 -6.76 0.89
CA LYS A 66 8.15 -7.12 -0.11
C LYS A 66 8.51 -8.59 0.02
N ASP A 67 8.77 -9.06 1.23
CA ASP A 67 9.17 -10.44 1.45
C ASP A 67 8.05 -11.42 1.08
N ALA A 68 6.81 -10.99 1.22
CA ALA A 68 5.67 -11.83 0.86
C ALA A 68 5.30 -11.73 -0.62
N GLY A 69 5.98 -10.89 -1.37
CA GLY A 69 5.75 -10.81 -2.82
C GLY A 69 4.65 -9.86 -3.25
N TYR A 70 4.09 -9.08 -2.35
CA TYR A 70 3.03 -8.14 -2.72
C TYR A 70 3.54 -6.83 -3.28
N LEU A 71 4.81 -6.55 -3.09
CA LEU A 71 5.36 -5.25 -3.43
C LEU A 71 6.78 -5.43 -3.96
N THR A 72 7.09 -4.76 -5.03
CA THR A 72 8.46 -4.70 -5.53
C THR A 72 9.00 -3.32 -5.20
N VAL A 73 10.18 -3.28 -4.62
CA VAL A 73 10.81 -2.02 -4.24
C VAL A 73 12.06 -1.81 -5.06
N HIS A 74 12.14 -0.67 -5.71
CA HIS A 74 13.32 -0.32 -6.49
C HIS A 74 13.95 0.91 -5.85
N THR A 75 15.20 0.81 -5.49
CA THR A 75 15.91 1.90 -4.81
C THR A 75 16.91 2.52 -5.76
N THR A 76 16.89 3.84 -5.86
CA THR A 76 17.90 4.57 -6.61
C THR A 76 18.62 5.50 -5.64
N ILE A 77 19.88 5.76 -5.95
CA ILE A 77 20.70 6.67 -5.17
C ILE A 77 21.11 7.79 -6.10
N LYS A 78 20.87 9.02 -5.67
CA LYS A 78 21.15 10.18 -6.49
C LYS A 78 22.05 11.11 -5.70
N GLU A 79 23.04 11.68 -6.36
CA GLU A 79 23.93 12.63 -5.71
C GLU A 79 23.27 14.00 -5.68
N ASP A 80 23.35 14.66 -4.55
CA ASP A 80 22.78 15.99 -4.39
C ASP A 80 23.86 16.89 -3.84
N ALA A 81 24.03 18.08 -4.43
CA ALA A 81 25.11 18.97 -4.05
C ALA A 81 25.04 19.41 -2.60
N ASP A 82 23.83 19.56 -2.06
CA ASP A 82 23.67 20.03 -0.69
C ASP A 82 23.58 18.93 0.35
N ARG A 83 23.06 17.77 -0.03
CA ARG A 83 22.77 16.73 0.94
C ARG A 83 23.58 15.46 0.75
N GLY A 84 24.51 15.45 -0.19
CA GLY A 84 25.29 14.26 -0.46
C GLY A 84 24.46 13.28 -1.28
N PHE A 85 24.32 12.06 -0.81
CA PHE A 85 23.55 11.07 -1.56
C PHE A 85 22.14 10.97 -1.00
N ILE A 86 21.16 10.95 -1.90
CA ILE A 86 19.77 10.81 -1.53
C ILE A 86 19.28 9.50 -2.04
N LYS A 87 18.64 8.73 -1.17
CA LYS A 87 18.08 7.44 -1.52
C LYS A 87 16.61 7.62 -1.79
N ARG A 88 16.14 7.09 -2.89
CA ARG A 88 14.74 7.16 -3.25
C ARG A 88 14.21 5.79 -3.57
N ASN A 89 13.02 5.48 -3.07
CA ASN A 89 12.37 4.21 -3.35
C ASN A 89 11.20 4.42 -4.29
N SER A 90 11.01 3.47 -5.19
CA SER A 90 9.81 3.37 -6.01
C SER A 90 9.16 2.04 -5.70
N TYR A 91 7.85 2.03 -5.69
CA TYR A 91 7.10 0.83 -5.33
C TYR A 91 6.20 0.42 -6.48
N TYR A 92 6.21 -0.85 -6.79
CA TYR A 92 5.37 -1.39 -7.86
C TYR A 92 4.47 -2.48 -7.27
N ILE A 93 3.17 -2.37 -7.52
CA ILE A 93 2.21 -3.38 -7.12
C ILE A 93 1.64 -3.97 -8.39
N LYS A 94 1.83 -5.28 -8.56
CA LYS A 94 1.37 -5.94 -9.74
C LYS A 94 -0.14 -5.77 -9.90
N PRO A 95 -0.62 -5.39 -11.09
CA PRO A 95 -2.05 -5.23 -11.27
C PRO A 95 -2.78 -6.54 -11.15
N ALA A 96 -3.97 -6.49 -10.60
CA ALA A 96 -4.79 -7.68 -10.47
C ALA A 96 -5.45 -8.01 -11.80
N ASN A 97 -5.45 -9.27 -12.16
CA ASN A 97 -6.14 -9.69 -13.36
C ASN A 97 -7.57 -10.02 -13.09
N LYS A 98 -7.84 -10.67 -12.00
CA LYS A 98 -9.16 -11.13 -11.71
C LYS A 98 -9.67 -10.75 -10.38
N ASP A 99 -9.06 -11.16 -9.34
CA ASP A 99 -9.60 -10.97 -8.00
C ASP A 99 -9.19 -9.62 -7.45
N TYR A 100 -10.08 -8.67 -7.52
CA TYR A 100 -9.83 -7.35 -6.99
C TYR A 100 -11.13 -6.74 -6.50
N PHE A 101 -11.03 -5.65 -5.77
CA PHE A 101 -12.19 -4.87 -5.42
C PHE A 101 -11.86 -3.39 -5.60
N PHE A 102 -12.90 -2.59 -5.75
CA PHE A 102 -12.75 -1.15 -5.90
C PHE A 102 -12.93 -0.50 -4.55
N LEU A 103 -12.01 0.39 -4.22
CA LEU A 103 -12.10 1.12 -2.98
C LEU A 103 -12.27 2.58 -3.30
N ASP A 104 -13.33 3.19 -2.77
CA ASP A 104 -13.57 4.60 -3.01
C ASP A 104 -12.43 5.39 -2.37
N ASN A 105 -11.88 6.35 -3.10
CA ASN A 105 -10.73 7.09 -2.60
C ASN A 105 -11.02 7.90 -1.35
N SER A 106 -12.28 8.17 -1.05
CA SER A 106 -12.61 8.84 0.19
C SER A 106 -12.21 8.04 1.42
N PHE A 107 -12.04 6.73 1.26
CA PHE A 107 -11.58 5.88 2.36
C PHE A 107 -10.27 6.40 2.93
N PHE A 108 -9.37 6.86 2.07
CA PHE A 108 -8.05 7.30 2.52
C PHE A 108 -8.09 8.67 3.17
N LYS A 109 -9.22 9.35 3.11
CA LYS A 109 -9.36 10.66 3.70
C LYS A 109 -10.11 10.64 5.02
N ARG A 110 -10.52 9.47 5.47
CA ARG A 110 -11.33 9.39 6.69
C ARG A 110 -10.51 9.26 7.96
N ASN A 111 -9.21 9.18 7.84
CA ASN A 111 -8.35 9.13 9.03
C ASN A 111 -8.65 7.98 9.99
N TYR A 112 -9.01 6.85 9.47
CA TYR A 112 -9.11 5.67 10.31
C TYR A 112 -7.74 5.34 10.90
N PRO A 113 -7.66 4.91 12.15
CA PRO A 113 -6.41 4.35 12.63
C PRO A 113 -5.98 3.18 11.74
N ALA A 114 -4.69 3.01 11.53
CA ALA A 114 -4.21 2.05 10.54
C ALA A 114 -4.69 0.64 10.79
N LYS A 115 -4.74 0.22 12.04
CA LYS A 115 -5.19 -1.12 12.37
C LYS A 115 -6.65 -1.31 12.01
N ILE A 116 -7.47 -0.29 12.29
CA ILE A 116 -8.89 -0.34 11.94
C ILE A 116 -9.05 -0.33 10.44
N ALA A 117 -8.29 0.52 9.75
CA ALA A 117 -8.35 0.57 8.30
C ALA A 117 -8.00 -0.80 7.69
N GLY A 118 -6.99 -1.46 8.22
CA GLY A 118 -6.62 -2.78 7.73
C GLY A 118 -7.72 -3.80 7.91
N PHE A 119 -8.39 -3.79 9.07
CA PHE A 119 -9.50 -4.71 9.29
C PHE A 119 -10.68 -4.39 8.39
N LEU A 120 -10.96 -3.12 8.14
CA LEU A 120 -12.04 -2.75 7.24
C LEU A 120 -11.76 -3.22 5.82
N LEU A 121 -10.52 -3.13 5.38
CA LEU A 121 -10.17 -3.62 4.06
C LEU A 121 -10.32 -5.12 3.96
N LEU A 122 -9.94 -5.83 5.01
CA LEU A 122 -10.09 -7.27 5.04
C LEU A 122 -11.57 -7.64 4.95
N LEU A 123 -12.41 -6.96 5.72
CA LEU A 123 -13.84 -7.25 5.67
C LEU A 123 -14.41 -6.93 4.29
N LYS A 124 -13.97 -5.84 3.69
CA LYS A 124 -14.48 -5.47 2.39
C LYS A 124 -14.12 -6.51 1.34
N SER A 125 -12.92 -7.04 1.41
CA SER A 125 -12.49 -8.03 0.44
C SER A 125 -13.31 -9.30 0.51
N VAL A 126 -13.79 -9.63 1.69
CA VAL A 126 -14.59 -10.83 1.87
C VAL A 126 -16.06 -10.59 1.54
N CYS A 127 -16.57 -9.45 1.95
CA CYS A 127 -17.99 -9.20 1.82
C CYS A 127 -18.43 -8.77 0.44
N LEU A 128 -17.52 -8.13 -0.28
CA LEU A 128 -17.93 -7.65 -1.56
C LEU A 128 -17.64 -8.57 -2.64
N ASN A 129 -17.33 -9.73 -2.36
CA ASN A 129 -16.95 -10.52 -3.31
C ASN A 129 -17.74 -10.47 -4.45
N ASN A 130 -17.66 -9.83 -5.28
CA ASN A 130 -18.27 -9.82 -6.48
C ASN A 130 -19.55 -9.30 -6.54
N THR A 131 -20.20 -9.25 -5.63
CA THR A 131 -21.38 -8.74 -5.90
C THR A 131 -21.35 -7.37 -5.79
N ASP A 132 -21.03 -6.99 -5.63
CA ASP A 132 -21.18 -5.89 -5.60
C ASP A 132 -21.60 -5.25 -5.21
N THR A 133 -21.93 -5.37 -5.15
CA THR A 133 -22.40 -4.57 -4.95
C THR A 133 -22.30 -4.07 -4.50
#